data_3eccaa4b547fc2719bbdcd1b47167434
#
_entry.id   3eccaa4b547fc2719bbdcd1b47167434
#
_cell.length_a   1.000
_cell.length_b   1.000
_cell.length_c   1.000
_cell.angle_alpha   90.00
_cell.angle_beta   90.00
_cell.angle_gamma   90.00
#
_symmetry.space_group_name_H-M   'P 1'
#
loop_
_entity.id
_entity.type
_entity.pdbx_description
1 polymer ?
#
loop_
_entity_poly.entity_id
_entity_poly.type
_entity_poly.pdbx_seq_one_letter_code
_entity_poly.pdbx_strand_id
1 'polypeptide(L)'
;FFERICFMRQTDWNGKPYHSLDYELKKIFGKKVYKLALDGGMTCPNRDGTLGRDGCIFCSAGGSGDFAEKQTGSLREQADLAKARVSRKISGDSAAYVAYFQSYTNTYAPLSYLEQLFSEAISLPEICALSIGTRPDCLPDETVELLSRLNKEKPVWVELGLQTIHEDTAKLIRRGYALPVFENAHRRLKAAGLPVIVHVILGLPGESREQMLETVNYLGKLHVDGIKLQLLHVLK
;
A
#
# COMPACT_ATOMS: atom_id res chain seq x y z
N PHE A 1 2.04 -43.33 3.59
CA PHE A 1 1.41 -42.61 4.70
C PHE A 1 1.28 -41.15 4.30
N PHE A 2 0.19 -40.81 3.63
CA PHE A 2 -0.22 -39.42 3.42
C PHE A 2 -1.03 -39.00 4.62
N GLU A 3 -0.43 -38.31 5.57
CA GLU A 3 -1.19 -37.64 6.63
C GLU A 3 -2.05 -36.54 6.02
N ARG A 4 -3.33 -36.63 6.33
CA ARG A 4 -4.36 -35.67 5.98
C ARG A 4 -3.95 -34.29 6.46
N ILE A 5 -3.54 -33.43 5.54
CA ILE A 5 -3.60 -31.99 5.76
C ILE A 5 -5.07 -31.66 5.95
N CYS A 6 -5.44 -31.32 7.18
CA CYS A 6 -6.77 -30.89 7.54
C CYS A 6 -7.06 -29.60 6.73
N PHE A 7 -7.74 -29.74 5.60
CA PHE A 7 -8.27 -28.60 4.89
C PHE A 7 -9.28 -27.92 5.80
N MET A 8 -8.86 -26.85 6.45
CA MET A 8 -9.78 -25.91 7.07
C MET A 8 -10.85 -25.56 6.01
N ARG A 9 -12.10 -25.52 6.42
CA ARG A 9 -13.26 -25.26 5.58
C ARG A 9 -12.94 -24.18 4.57
N GLN A 10 -13.05 -24.53 3.31
CA GLN A 10 -12.92 -23.64 2.19
C GLN A 10 -13.99 -22.55 2.34
N THR A 11 -13.61 -21.41 2.88
CA THR A 11 -14.46 -20.23 2.84
C THR A 11 -14.54 -19.84 1.38
N ASP A 12 -15.76 -19.81 0.85
CA ASP A 12 -15.98 -19.43 -0.55
C ASP A 12 -15.74 -17.92 -0.70
N TRP A 13 -14.54 -17.53 -1.13
CA TRP A 13 -14.21 -16.17 -1.49
C TRP A 13 -14.51 -15.89 -2.96
N ASN A 14 -15.76 -16.18 -3.36
CA ASN A 14 -16.23 -16.03 -4.73
C ASN A 14 -15.45 -16.92 -5.72
N GLY A 15 -15.29 -18.20 -5.38
CA GLY A 15 -14.60 -19.21 -6.18
C GLY A 15 -13.06 -19.11 -6.15
N LYS A 16 -12.47 -18.22 -5.34
CA LYS A 16 -11.02 -18.09 -5.22
C LYS A 16 -10.47 -18.86 -4.01
N PRO A 17 -9.25 -19.43 -4.10
CA PRO A 17 -8.61 -20.10 -2.97
C PRO A 17 -8.00 -19.13 -1.95
N TYR A 18 -8.25 -17.82 -2.07
CA TYR A 18 -7.71 -16.76 -1.21
C TYR A 18 -8.70 -15.60 -1.07
N HIS A 19 -8.65 -14.93 0.07
CA HIS A 19 -9.41 -13.71 0.36
C HIS A 19 -8.83 -12.52 -0.42
N SER A 20 -9.47 -12.17 -1.52
CA SER A 20 -8.98 -11.09 -2.39
C SER A 20 -9.47 -9.72 -1.93
N LEU A 21 -8.69 -8.67 -2.21
CA LEU A 21 -9.09 -7.28 -1.97
C LEU A 21 -10.44 -6.95 -2.66
N ASP A 22 -10.68 -7.46 -3.88
CA ASP A 22 -11.95 -7.27 -4.59
C ASP A 22 -13.14 -7.85 -3.82
N TYR A 23 -12.97 -9.02 -3.21
CA TYR A 23 -13.99 -9.64 -2.37
C TYR A 23 -14.26 -8.79 -1.11
N GLU A 24 -13.20 -8.37 -0.41
CA GLU A 24 -13.34 -7.55 0.80
C GLU A 24 -14.00 -6.19 0.51
N LEU A 25 -13.57 -5.51 -0.56
CA LEU A 25 -14.16 -4.22 -0.94
C LEU A 25 -15.63 -4.35 -1.32
N LYS A 26 -16.02 -5.41 -2.02
CA LYS A 26 -17.44 -5.68 -2.30
C LYS A 26 -18.25 -5.96 -1.05
N LYS A 27 -17.67 -6.66 -0.07
CA LYS A 27 -18.30 -6.92 1.22
C LYS A 27 -18.53 -5.63 2.02
N ILE A 28 -17.52 -4.74 2.06
CA ILE A 28 -17.58 -3.48 2.80
C ILE A 28 -18.53 -2.48 2.12
N PHE A 29 -18.44 -2.32 0.81
CA PHE A 29 -19.13 -1.25 0.07
C PHE A 29 -20.35 -1.71 -0.73
N GLY A 30 -20.66 -3.00 -0.75
CA GLY A 30 -21.81 -3.56 -1.48
C GLY A 30 -21.68 -3.53 -3.01
N LYS A 31 -20.55 -3.05 -3.55
CA LYS A 31 -20.33 -2.86 -4.99
C LYS A 31 -18.85 -2.98 -5.37
N LYS A 32 -18.59 -3.04 -6.67
CA LYS A 32 -17.22 -3.01 -7.20
C LYS A 32 -16.57 -1.66 -6.89
N VAL A 33 -15.35 -1.71 -6.37
CA VAL A 33 -14.54 -0.53 -6.05
C VAL A 33 -13.26 -0.57 -6.84
N TYR A 34 -12.85 0.57 -7.39
CA TYR A 34 -11.63 0.72 -8.17
C TYR A 34 -10.63 1.62 -7.46
N LYS A 35 -9.34 1.29 -7.53
CA LYS A 35 -8.28 2.20 -7.05
C LYS A 35 -7.97 3.25 -8.11
N LEU A 36 -7.97 4.50 -7.71
CA LEU A 36 -7.41 5.61 -8.48
C LEU A 36 -5.99 5.86 -7.98
N ALA A 37 -5.01 5.54 -8.79
CA ALA A 37 -3.61 5.76 -8.43
C ALA A 37 -3.27 7.26 -8.63
N LEU A 38 -2.95 7.92 -7.53
CA LEU A 38 -2.70 9.35 -7.43
C LEU A 38 -1.26 9.60 -6.98
N ASP A 39 -0.70 10.71 -7.44
CA ASP A 39 0.58 11.23 -7.01
C ASP A 39 0.34 12.35 -6.01
N GLY A 40 0.82 12.20 -4.79
CA GLY A 40 0.71 13.20 -3.73
C GLY A 40 1.79 14.28 -3.77
N GLY A 41 2.68 14.27 -4.77
CA GLY A 41 3.77 15.26 -4.89
C GLY A 41 4.91 15.06 -3.89
N MET A 42 4.94 13.97 -3.12
CA MET A 42 6.01 13.68 -2.17
C MET A 42 7.25 13.12 -2.88
N THR A 43 8.36 13.13 -2.15
CA THR A 43 9.60 12.44 -2.52
C THR A 43 9.85 11.22 -1.61
N CYS A 44 11.09 10.76 -1.54
CA CYS A 44 11.50 9.64 -0.71
C CYS A 44 12.87 9.91 -0.10
N PRO A 45 13.10 9.62 1.20
CA PRO A 45 14.40 9.80 1.84
C PRO A 45 15.54 9.02 1.20
N ASN A 46 15.24 7.94 0.46
CA ASN A 46 16.23 7.22 -0.36
C ASN A 46 16.59 7.93 -1.68
N ARG A 47 15.99 9.09 -1.99
CA ARG A 47 16.18 9.82 -3.25
C ARG A 47 16.54 11.28 -3.09
N ASP A 48 16.15 11.93 -2.01
CA ASP A 48 16.39 13.36 -1.79
C ASP A 48 17.74 13.66 -1.10
N GLY A 49 18.47 12.61 -0.72
CA GLY A 49 19.76 12.71 -0.06
C GLY A 49 19.71 12.53 1.45
N THR A 50 18.54 12.39 2.05
CA THR A 50 18.40 12.16 3.50
C THR A 50 18.99 10.81 3.91
N LEU A 51 18.67 9.74 3.20
CA LEU A 51 19.26 8.40 3.37
C LEU A 51 20.10 7.98 2.16
N GLY A 52 19.76 8.46 0.98
CA GLY A 52 20.44 8.15 -0.26
C GLY A 52 19.87 8.92 -1.45
N ARG A 53 20.49 8.76 -2.63
CA ARG A 53 20.05 9.43 -3.87
C ARG A 53 19.58 8.47 -4.95
N ASP A 54 20.03 7.22 -4.90
CA ASP A 54 19.78 6.24 -5.97
C ASP A 54 18.42 5.53 -5.85
N GLY A 55 17.77 5.61 -4.68
CA GLY A 55 16.54 4.87 -4.38
C GLY A 55 16.77 3.37 -4.18
N CYS A 56 15.68 2.65 -3.95
CA CYS A 56 15.69 1.19 -3.90
C CYS A 56 15.87 0.62 -5.32
N ILE A 57 16.56 -0.52 -5.46
CA ILE A 57 16.86 -1.11 -6.78
C ILE A 57 15.61 -1.58 -7.56
N PHE A 58 14.51 -1.81 -6.86
CA PHE A 58 13.22 -2.23 -7.44
C PHE A 58 12.31 -1.04 -7.77
N CYS A 59 12.75 0.19 -7.50
CA CYS A 59 11.92 1.39 -7.63
C CYS A 59 12.30 2.14 -8.91
N SER A 60 11.34 2.31 -9.82
CA SER A 60 11.52 3.11 -11.04
C SER A 60 11.85 4.57 -10.73
N ALA A 61 12.21 5.34 -11.75
CA ALA A 61 12.40 6.78 -11.65
C ALA A 61 11.14 7.50 -11.12
N GLY A 62 9.95 6.96 -11.39
CA GLY A 62 8.66 7.44 -10.90
C GLY A 62 8.31 7.02 -9.47
N GLY A 63 9.25 6.46 -8.68
CA GLY A 63 8.99 6.09 -7.30
C GLY A 63 7.94 4.99 -7.14
N SER A 64 7.90 4.01 -8.07
CA SER A 64 6.85 2.98 -8.17
C SER A 64 5.44 3.55 -8.47
N GLY A 65 5.38 4.79 -8.93
CA GLY A 65 4.16 5.52 -9.30
C GLY A 65 3.98 5.70 -10.81
N ASP A 66 4.61 4.85 -11.64
CA ASP A 66 4.58 5.01 -13.12
C ASP A 66 3.16 5.01 -13.71
N PHE A 67 2.20 4.43 -13.01
CA PHE A 67 0.78 4.40 -13.39
C PHE A 67 -0.08 5.38 -12.59
N ALA A 68 0.49 6.14 -11.66
CA ALA A 68 -0.22 7.18 -10.94
C ALA A 68 -0.42 8.41 -11.84
N GLU A 69 -1.57 9.07 -11.69
CA GLU A 69 -1.77 10.37 -12.31
C GLU A 69 -0.87 11.40 -11.62
N LYS A 70 -0.12 12.14 -12.42
CA LYS A 70 0.78 13.17 -11.92
C LYS A 70 0.00 14.36 -11.37
N GLN A 71 0.57 15.00 -10.37
CA GLN A 71 0.04 16.25 -9.81
C GLN A 71 0.30 17.42 -10.80
N THR A 72 -0.58 17.57 -11.78
CA THR A 72 -0.48 18.66 -12.80
C THR A 72 -1.52 19.76 -12.60
N GLY A 73 -2.42 19.62 -11.63
CA GLY A 73 -3.52 20.53 -11.34
C GLY A 73 -4.09 20.25 -9.94
N SER A 74 -5.37 20.48 -9.76
CA SER A 74 -6.09 20.14 -8.54
C SER A 74 -6.20 18.64 -8.34
N LEU A 75 -6.40 18.19 -7.09
CA LEU A 75 -6.65 16.78 -6.80
C LEU A 75 -7.92 16.27 -7.50
N ARG A 76 -8.92 17.14 -7.67
CA ARG A 76 -10.15 16.83 -8.45
C ARG A 76 -9.81 16.47 -9.89
N GLU A 77 -9.02 17.29 -10.58
CA GLU A 77 -8.62 17.02 -11.97
C GLU A 77 -7.78 15.73 -12.07
N GLN A 78 -6.87 15.51 -11.13
CA GLN A 78 -6.09 14.28 -11.06
C GLN A 78 -6.99 13.05 -10.88
N ALA A 79 -7.98 13.12 -9.98
CA ALA A 79 -8.96 12.05 -9.77
C ALA A 79 -9.81 11.80 -11.03
N ASP A 80 -10.22 12.84 -11.75
CA ASP A 80 -11.00 12.72 -12.99
C ASP A 80 -10.20 12.05 -14.10
N LEU A 81 -8.92 12.40 -14.25
CA LEU A 81 -8.01 11.71 -15.19
C LEU A 81 -7.81 10.23 -14.80
N ALA A 82 -7.59 9.95 -13.52
CA ALA A 82 -7.46 8.57 -13.04
C ALA A 82 -8.75 7.76 -13.27
N LYS A 83 -9.93 8.36 -13.07
CA LYS A 83 -11.23 7.73 -13.40
C LYS A 83 -11.34 7.40 -14.88
N ALA A 84 -10.93 8.31 -15.76
CA ALA A 84 -10.96 8.08 -17.21
C ALA A 84 -10.13 6.86 -17.63
N ARG A 85 -8.99 6.60 -16.96
CA ARG A 85 -8.17 5.40 -17.21
C ARG A 85 -8.85 4.10 -16.80
N VAL A 86 -9.62 4.12 -15.72
CA VAL A 86 -10.30 2.91 -15.23
C VAL A 86 -11.69 2.74 -15.83
N SER A 87 -12.26 3.78 -16.46
CA SER A 87 -13.62 3.79 -17.01
C SER A 87 -13.89 2.63 -17.99
N ARG A 88 -12.90 2.24 -18.79
CA ARG A 88 -12.99 1.11 -19.73
C ARG A 88 -13.23 -0.25 -19.03
N LYS A 89 -13.01 -0.33 -17.71
CA LYS A 89 -13.19 -1.55 -16.89
C LYS A 89 -14.50 -1.50 -16.10
N ILE A 90 -15.24 -0.39 -16.17
CA ILE A 90 -16.46 -0.17 -15.39
C ILE A 90 -17.65 -0.56 -16.24
N SER A 91 -18.42 -1.53 -15.74
CA SER A 91 -19.73 -1.87 -16.26
C SER A 91 -20.79 -1.36 -15.29
N GLY A 92 -21.58 -0.34 -15.67
CA GLY A 92 -22.67 0.23 -14.87
C GLY A 92 -22.37 1.61 -14.25
N ASP A 93 -23.42 2.31 -13.80
CA ASP A 93 -23.41 3.74 -13.45
C ASP A 93 -22.93 4.07 -12.01
N SER A 94 -22.63 3.10 -11.16
CA SER A 94 -22.34 3.34 -9.74
C SER A 94 -20.99 2.80 -9.28
N ALA A 95 -19.91 3.31 -9.85
CA ALA A 95 -18.57 3.00 -9.35
C ALA A 95 -18.24 3.79 -8.08
N ALA A 96 -17.61 3.14 -7.10
CA ALA A 96 -16.94 3.79 -5.99
C ALA A 96 -15.42 3.66 -6.17
N TYR A 97 -14.69 4.59 -5.59
CA TYR A 97 -13.25 4.62 -5.77
C TYR A 97 -12.49 4.72 -4.45
N VAL A 98 -11.33 4.11 -4.41
CA VAL A 98 -10.31 4.34 -3.38
C VAL A 98 -9.31 5.33 -3.94
N ALA A 99 -9.07 6.44 -3.27
CA ALA A 99 -7.94 7.31 -3.56
C ALA A 99 -6.67 6.62 -3.07
N TYR A 100 -5.82 6.21 -3.99
CA TYR A 100 -4.61 5.46 -3.70
C TYR A 100 -3.37 6.29 -4.00
N PHE A 101 -2.75 6.82 -2.95
CA PHE A 101 -1.48 7.53 -3.04
C PHE A 101 -0.33 6.53 -3.06
N GLN A 102 0.31 6.39 -4.20
CA GLN A 102 1.29 5.33 -4.44
C GLN A 102 2.71 5.85 -4.73
N SER A 103 2.86 6.99 -5.41
CA SER A 103 4.17 7.49 -5.82
C SER A 103 5.06 7.81 -4.62
N TYR A 104 6.27 7.27 -4.59
CA TYR A 104 7.27 7.53 -3.54
C TYR A 104 6.80 7.19 -2.12
N THR A 105 6.86 8.16 -1.18
CA THR A 105 6.58 7.97 0.25
C THR A 105 5.52 8.96 0.71
N ASN A 106 4.26 8.54 0.72
CA ASN A 106 3.11 9.45 0.82
C ASN A 106 2.77 9.93 2.24
N THR A 107 3.71 9.80 3.18
CA THR A 107 3.68 10.46 4.50
C THR A 107 4.96 11.28 4.74
N TYR A 108 5.78 11.43 3.71
CA TYR A 108 7.05 12.17 3.80
C TYR A 108 6.86 13.61 3.31
N ALA A 109 6.09 14.38 4.07
CA ALA A 109 5.81 15.79 3.84
C ALA A 109 5.40 16.47 5.17
N PRO A 110 5.34 17.81 5.26
CA PRO A 110 4.82 18.50 6.43
C PRO A 110 3.38 18.09 6.75
N LEU A 111 3.06 17.97 8.05
CA LEU A 111 1.74 17.50 8.51
C LEU A 111 0.58 18.33 7.90
N SER A 112 0.73 19.64 7.83
CA SER A 112 -0.29 20.54 7.25
C SER A 112 -0.58 20.23 5.78
N TYR A 113 0.44 19.86 5.02
CA TYR A 113 0.28 19.43 3.63
C TYR A 113 -0.47 18.09 3.53
N LEU A 114 -0.08 17.11 4.37
CA LEU A 114 -0.76 15.80 4.41
C LEU A 114 -2.22 15.95 4.80
N GLU A 115 -2.51 16.79 5.81
CA GLU A 115 -3.87 17.07 6.26
C GLU A 115 -4.72 17.69 5.15
N GLN A 116 -4.21 18.70 4.47
CA GLN A 116 -4.90 19.33 3.34
C GLN A 116 -5.18 18.32 2.23
N LEU A 117 -4.15 17.59 1.77
CA LEU A 117 -4.24 16.65 0.65
C LEU A 117 -5.22 15.51 0.94
N PHE A 118 -5.11 14.88 2.11
CA PHE A 118 -5.95 13.73 2.44
C PHE A 118 -7.38 14.14 2.79
N SER A 119 -7.59 15.30 3.42
CA SER A 119 -8.93 15.84 3.66
C SER A 119 -9.62 16.21 2.35
N GLU A 120 -8.90 16.81 1.40
CA GLU A 120 -9.43 17.08 0.06
C GLU A 120 -9.83 15.77 -0.63
N ALA A 121 -8.98 14.73 -0.59
CA ALA A 121 -9.29 13.43 -1.18
C ALA A 121 -10.53 12.79 -0.57
N ILE A 122 -10.66 12.81 0.75
CA ILE A 122 -11.83 12.26 1.48
C ILE A 122 -13.11 13.05 1.15
N SER A 123 -13.02 14.36 0.92
CA SER A 123 -14.17 15.21 0.62
C SER A 123 -14.83 14.90 -0.73
N LEU A 124 -14.09 14.24 -1.65
CA LEU A 124 -14.63 13.87 -2.96
C LEU A 124 -15.76 12.83 -2.79
N PRO A 125 -16.99 13.10 -3.28
CA PRO A 125 -18.15 12.23 -2.99
C PRO A 125 -18.01 10.82 -3.55
N GLU A 126 -17.31 10.65 -4.67
CA GLU A 126 -17.05 9.35 -5.30
C GLU A 126 -15.95 8.54 -4.62
N ILE A 127 -15.12 9.16 -3.77
CA ILE A 127 -14.10 8.47 -2.99
C ILE A 127 -14.74 7.86 -1.75
N CYS A 128 -14.66 6.54 -1.63
CA CYS A 128 -15.20 5.81 -0.50
C CYS A 128 -14.14 5.42 0.55
N ALA A 129 -12.86 5.51 0.22
CA ALA A 129 -11.76 5.19 1.13
C ALA A 129 -10.43 5.80 0.65
N LEU A 130 -9.44 5.89 1.55
CA LEU A 130 -8.05 6.21 1.25
C LEU A 130 -7.16 4.97 1.39
N SER A 131 -6.16 4.87 0.53
CA SER A 131 -5.06 3.89 0.62
C SER A 131 -3.74 4.65 0.45
N ILE A 132 -2.85 4.56 1.44
CA ILE A 132 -1.65 5.41 1.51
C ILE A 132 -0.42 4.53 1.54
N GLY A 133 0.32 4.50 0.41
CA GLY A 133 1.57 3.77 0.28
C GLY A 133 2.72 4.55 0.92
N THR A 134 3.42 3.97 1.89
CA THR A 134 4.51 4.67 2.58
C THR A 134 5.58 3.74 3.13
N ARG A 135 6.63 4.34 3.65
CA ARG A 135 7.73 3.69 4.36
C ARG A 135 7.46 3.68 5.86
N PRO A 136 7.86 2.61 6.58
CA PRO A 136 7.69 2.53 8.03
C PRO A 136 8.43 3.62 8.82
N ASP A 137 9.58 4.06 8.32
CA ASP A 137 10.43 5.10 8.92
C ASP A 137 9.95 6.54 8.65
N CYS A 138 8.85 6.69 7.89
CA CYS A 138 8.25 8.00 7.56
C CYS A 138 6.84 8.15 8.15
N LEU A 139 6.63 7.66 9.37
CA LEU A 139 5.35 7.70 10.09
C LEU A 139 5.55 8.31 11.48
N PRO A 140 5.75 9.64 11.61
CA PRO A 140 5.75 10.30 12.91
C PRO A 140 4.37 10.18 13.60
N ASP A 141 4.30 10.34 14.91
CA ASP A 141 3.08 10.10 15.70
C ASP A 141 1.93 11.01 15.26
N GLU A 142 2.21 12.27 14.99
CA GLU A 142 1.21 13.22 14.49
C GLU A 142 0.59 12.81 13.15
N THR A 143 1.37 12.14 12.28
CA THR A 143 0.83 11.59 11.02
C THR A 143 -0.08 10.39 11.28
N VAL A 144 0.28 9.51 12.22
CA VAL A 144 -0.57 8.37 12.60
C VAL A 144 -1.89 8.88 13.21
N GLU A 145 -1.83 9.92 14.05
CA GLU A 145 -3.01 10.58 14.63
C GLU A 145 -3.91 11.20 13.56
N LEU A 146 -3.33 11.89 12.58
CA LEU A 146 -4.05 12.43 11.42
C LEU A 146 -4.80 11.33 10.68
N LEU A 147 -4.12 10.25 10.32
CA LEU A 147 -4.72 9.13 9.59
C LEU A 147 -5.83 8.45 10.41
N SER A 148 -5.62 8.29 11.72
CA SER A 148 -6.63 7.74 12.63
C SER A 148 -7.88 8.64 12.74
N ARG A 149 -7.70 9.96 12.71
CA ARG A 149 -8.82 10.91 12.68
C ARG A 149 -9.61 10.79 11.37
N LEU A 150 -8.92 10.78 10.22
CA LEU A 150 -9.54 10.63 8.91
C LEU A 150 -10.26 9.29 8.76
N ASN A 151 -9.74 8.24 9.38
CA ASN A 151 -10.37 6.90 9.36
C ASN A 151 -11.74 6.86 10.05
N LYS A 152 -12.08 7.86 10.87
CA LYS A 152 -13.42 8.00 11.46
C LYS A 152 -14.45 8.61 10.49
N GLU A 153 -13.98 9.27 9.43
CA GLU A 153 -14.83 9.88 8.40
C GLU A 153 -15.07 8.90 7.24
N LYS A 154 -14.00 8.36 6.67
CA LYS A 154 -14.03 7.31 5.66
C LYS A 154 -12.88 6.32 5.91
N PRO A 155 -13.02 5.04 5.55
CA PRO A 155 -11.97 4.05 5.74
C PRO A 155 -10.62 4.50 5.19
N VAL A 156 -9.58 4.42 6.03
CA VAL A 156 -8.19 4.70 5.66
C VAL A 156 -7.35 3.48 6.00
N TRP A 157 -6.56 2.99 5.07
CA TRP A 157 -5.55 1.99 5.36
C TRP A 157 -4.17 2.40 4.85
N VAL A 158 -3.16 1.88 5.51
CA VAL A 158 -1.76 2.17 5.20
C VAL A 158 -1.13 0.97 4.50
N GLU A 159 -0.55 1.21 3.34
CA GLU A 159 0.23 0.21 2.60
C GLU A 159 1.72 0.38 2.95
N LEU A 160 2.22 -0.47 3.86
CA LEU A 160 3.61 -0.41 4.31
C LEU A 160 4.55 -1.20 3.40
N GLY A 161 5.62 -0.57 2.96
CA GLY A 161 6.72 -1.26 2.32
C GLY A 161 7.49 -2.11 3.33
N LEU A 162 7.60 -3.41 3.13
CA LEU A 162 8.52 -4.31 3.83
C LEU A 162 9.46 -4.98 2.85
N GLN A 163 8.90 -5.48 1.78
CA GLN A 163 9.50 -6.20 0.66
C GLN A 163 9.98 -7.59 1.05
N THR A 164 10.77 -7.73 2.12
CA THR A 164 11.30 -8.96 2.70
C THR A 164 11.64 -8.77 4.18
N ILE A 165 11.66 -9.85 4.96
CA ILE A 165 12.16 -9.86 6.35
C ILE A 165 13.69 -10.07 6.43
N HIS A 166 14.32 -10.53 5.35
CA HIS A 166 15.74 -10.88 5.32
C HIS A 166 16.61 -9.63 5.20
N GLU A 167 17.39 -9.34 6.24
CA GLU A 167 18.16 -8.10 6.34
C GLU A 167 19.26 -7.98 5.28
N ASP A 168 19.86 -9.09 4.85
CA ASP A 168 20.89 -9.06 3.80
C ASP A 168 20.27 -8.69 2.45
N THR A 169 19.10 -9.25 2.14
CA THR A 169 18.33 -8.85 0.96
C THR A 169 17.86 -7.39 1.09
N ALA A 170 17.39 -6.98 2.26
CA ALA A 170 16.95 -5.61 2.51
C ALA A 170 18.08 -4.58 2.28
N LYS A 171 19.31 -4.90 2.68
CA LYS A 171 20.50 -4.10 2.38
C LYS A 171 20.80 -4.09 0.88
N LEU A 172 20.80 -5.26 0.24
CA LEU A 172 21.04 -5.40 -1.20
C LEU A 172 20.07 -4.56 -2.03
N ILE A 173 18.78 -4.58 -1.69
CA ILE A 173 17.76 -3.80 -2.39
C ILE A 173 17.71 -2.33 -1.96
N ARG A 174 18.61 -1.90 -1.08
CA ARG A 174 18.71 -0.52 -0.55
C ARG A 174 17.39 -0.05 0.10
N ARG A 175 16.74 -0.92 0.88
CA ARG A 175 15.48 -0.57 1.58
C ARG A 175 15.65 0.61 2.54
N GLY A 176 16.79 0.68 3.25
CA GLY A 176 17.19 1.83 4.06
C GLY A 176 16.64 1.85 5.48
N TYR A 177 15.97 0.80 5.95
CA TYR A 177 15.55 0.59 7.35
C TYR A 177 15.56 -0.90 7.70
N ALA A 178 15.72 -1.19 9.00
CA ALA A 178 15.74 -2.56 9.54
C ALA A 178 14.33 -3.05 9.89
N LEU A 179 14.17 -4.38 10.01
CA LEU A 179 12.88 -5.02 10.35
C LEU A 179 12.21 -4.44 11.61
N PRO A 180 12.91 -4.14 12.72
CA PRO A 180 12.27 -3.55 13.91
C PRO A 180 11.57 -2.21 13.66
N VAL A 181 12.00 -1.43 12.66
CA VAL A 181 11.33 -0.18 12.28
C VAL A 181 9.96 -0.47 11.68
N PHE A 182 9.87 -1.50 10.84
CA PHE A 182 8.59 -1.97 10.31
C PHE A 182 7.67 -2.50 11.41
N GLU A 183 8.19 -3.32 12.32
CA GLU A 183 7.40 -3.87 13.45
C GLU A 183 6.85 -2.77 14.35
N ASN A 184 7.65 -1.74 14.64
CA ASN A 184 7.21 -0.58 15.41
C ASN A 184 6.10 0.18 14.70
N ALA A 185 6.27 0.50 13.41
CA ALA A 185 5.27 1.21 12.62
C ALA A 185 3.96 0.41 12.53
N HIS A 186 4.04 -0.90 12.25
CA HIS A 186 2.87 -1.79 12.24
C HIS A 186 2.13 -1.75 13.57
N ARG A 187 2.82 -1.94 14.69
CA ARG A 187 2.22 -1.91 16.03
C ARG A 187 1.51 -0.60 16.33
N ARG A 188 2.13 0.55 15.98
CA ARG A 188 1.56 1.89 16.19
C ARG A 188 0.32 2.12 15.33
N LEU A 189 0.34 1.73 14.07
CA LEU A 189 -0.81 1.82 13.17
C LEU A 189 -1.98 0.95 13.68
N LYS A 190 -1.70 -0.29 14.08
CA LYS A 190 -2.73 -1.18 14.65
C LYS A 190 -3.31 -0.64 15.95
N ALA A 191 -2.49 -0.07 16.84
CA ALA A 191 -2.96 0.59 18.06
C ALA A 191 -3.84 1.82 17.79
N ALA A 192 -3.60 2.51 16.67
CA ALA A 192 -4.42 3.64 16.20
C ALA A 192 -5.70 3.20 15.44
N GLY A 193 -5.97 1.89 15.32
CA GLY A 193 -7.14 1.36 14.61
C GLY A 193 -7.05 1.41 13.09
N LEU A 194 -5.85 1.56 12.54
CA LEU A 194 -5.62 1.63 11.10
C LEU A 194 -5.30 0.24 10.53
N PRO A 195 -6.03 -0.23 9.51
CA PRO A 195 -5.66 -1.43 8.78
C PRO A 195 -4.32 -1.27 8.05
N VAL A 196 -3.50 -2.33 8.08
CA VAL A 196 -2.17 -2.35 7.48
C VAL A 196 -2.09 -3.40 6.39
N ILE A 197 -1.78 -2.96 5.18
CA ILE A 197 -1.48 -3.81 4.03
C ILE A 197 0.03 -3.79 3.81
N VAL A 198 0.66 -4.96 3.74
CA VAL A 198 2.11 -5.05 3.62
C VAL A 198 2.52 -5.38 2.20
N HIS A 199 3.41 -4.58 1.64
CA HIS A 199 4.02 -4.86 0.34
C HIS A 199 5.16 -5.85 0.48
N VAL A 200 5.10 -6.94 -0.29
CA VAL A 200 6.13 -7.98 -0.40
C VAL A 200 6.50 -8.14 -1.86
N ILE A 201 7.79 -8.23 -2.15
CA ILE A 201 8.29 -8.49 -3.51
C ILE A 201 8.81 -9.93 -3.57
N LEU A 202 8.29 -10.70 -4.50
CA LEU A 202 8.75 -12.06 -4.78
C LEU A 202 9.83 -12.03 -5.88
N GLY A 203 10.85 -12.87 -5.73
CA GLY A 203 11.95 -12.98 -6.70
C GLY A 203 13.03 -11.92 -6.51
N LEU A 204 13.20 -11.40 -5.29
CA LEU A 204 14.34 -10.52 -4.98
C LEU A 204 15.66 -11.25 -5.17
N PRO A 205 16.74 -10.54 -5.62
CA PRO A 205 18.01 -11.17 -5.89
C PRO A 205 18.56 -11.91 -4.67
N GLY A 206 18.92 -13.19 -4.87
CA GLY A 206 19.49 -14.03 -3.82
C GLY A 206 18.49 -14.71 -2.90
N GLU A 207 17.19 -14.38 -2.97
CA GLU A 207 16.17 -15.07 -2.15
C GLU A 207 15.73 -16.39 -2.76
N SER A 208 15.76 -17.43 -1.93
CA SER A 208 15.18 -18.73 -2.25
C SER A 208 13.65 -18.71 -2.09
N ARG A 209 12.99 -19.75 -2.60
CA ARG A 209 11.56 -19.95 -2.41
C ARG A 209 11.18 -20.05 -0.92
N GLU A 210 12.01 -20.71 -0.15
CA GLU A 210 11.82 -20.90 1.29
C GLU A 210 11.85 -19.54 2.01
N GLN A 211 12.80 -18.68 1.67
CA GLN A 211 12.90 -17.32 2.23
C GLN A 211 11.69 -16.44 1.87
N MET A 212 11.18 -16.54 0.65
CA MET A 212 9.93 -15.86 0.28
C MET A 212 8.74 -16.37 1.12
N LEU A 213 8.65 -17.69 1.37
CA LEU A 213 7.61 -18.28 2.23
C LEU A 213 7.78 -17.89 3.70
N GLU A 214 9.01 -17.78 4.19
CA GLU A 214 9.30 -17.28 5.55
C GLU A 214 8.77 -15.86 5.74
N THR A 215 8.96 -14.98 4.77
CA THR A 215 8.40 -13.61 4.79
C THR A 215 6.87 -13.63 4.88
N VAL A 216 6.19 -14.44 4.07
CA VAL A 216 4.72 -14.53 4.11
C VAL A 216 4.23 -15.14 5.42
N ASN A 217 4.89 -16.20 5.91
CA ASN A 217 4.54 -16.84 7.18
C ASN A 217 4.75 -15.90 8.39
N TYR A 218 5.82 -15.10 8.36
CA TYR A 218 6.07 -14.07 9.36
C TYR A 218 4.91 -13.07 9.43
N LEU A 219 4.45 -12.56 8.28
CA LEU A 219 3.34 -11.63 8.19
C LEU A 219 2.02 -12.27 8.66
N GLY A 220 1.81 -13.55 8.38
CA GLY A 220 0.68 -14.30 8.90
C GLY A 220 0.66 -14.36 10.43
N LYS A 221 1.82 -14.60 11.07
CA LYS A 221 1.96 -14.58 12.54
C LYS A 221 1.78 -13.18 13.13
N LEU A 222 2.16 -12.14 12.41
CA LEU A 222 1.99 -10.75 12.81
C LEU A 222 0.54 -10.26 12.67
N HIS A 223 -0.34 -11.06 12.05
CA HIS A 223 -1.75 -10.75 11.82
C HIS A 223 -1.96 -9.42 11.09
N VAL A 224 -1.21 -9.20 10.01
CA VAL A 224 -1.45 -8.04 9.13
C VAL A 224 -2.82 -8.16 8.45
N ASP A 225 -3.46 -7.03 8.12
CA ASP A 225 -4.80 -7.02 7.55
C ASP A 225 -4.82 -7.46 6.07
N GLY A 226 -3.67 -7.35 5.40
CA GLY A 226 -3.52 -7.84 4.03
C GLY A 226 -2.07 -7.81 3.55
N ILE A 227 -1.82 -8.55 2.47
CA ILE A 227 -0.51 -8.61 1.81
C ILE A 227 -0.70 -8.27 0.34
N LYS A 228 0.12 -7.35 -0.17
CA LYS A 228 0.22 -7.05 -1.59
C LYS A 228 1.47 -7.72 -2.13
N LEU A 229 1.28 -8.89 -2.75
CA LEU A 229 2.36 -9.61 -3.41
C LEU A 229 2.68 -8.95 -4.75
N GLN A 230 3.94 -8.65 -4.96
CA GLN A 230 4.47 -8.07 -6.18
C GLN A 230 5.59 -8.96 -6.72
N LEU A 231 5.69 -9.05 -8.04
CA LEU A 231 6.84 -9.65 -8.71
C LEU A 231 7.89 -8.56 -8.94
N LEU A 232 9.17 -8.94 -8.84
CA LEU A 232 10.25 -8.05 -9.21
C LEU A 232 10.19 -7.76 -10.73
N HIS A 233 10.11 -6.48 -11.08
CA HIS A 233 10.24 -6.02 -12.45
C HIS A 233 11.68 -5.60 -12.72
N VAL A 234 12.31 -6.24 -13.70
CA VAL A 234 13.65 -5.87 -14.16
C VAL A 234 13.50 -4.85 -15.28
N LEU A 235 13.98 -3.64 -15.05
CA LEU A 235 14.02 -2.58 -16.05
C LEU A 235 15.31 -2.73 -16.88
N LYS A 236 15.22 -2.36 -18.16
CA LYS A 236 16.39 -2.31 -19.07
C LYS A 236 17.20 -1.04 -18.83
#